data_acde956bfa95b45ebd6160572095c3ee
#
_entry.id   acde956bfa95b45ebd6160572095c3ee
#
_cell.length_a   1.000
_cell.length_b   1.000
_cell.length_c   1.000
_cell.angle_alpha   90.00
_cell.angle_beta   90.00
_cell.angle_gamma   90.00
#
_symmetry.space_group_name_H-M   'P 1'
#
loop_
_entity.id
_entity.type
_entity.pdbx_description
1 polymer ?
#
loop_
_entity_poly.entity_id
_entity_poly.type
_entity_poly.pdbx_seq_one_letter_code
_entity_poly.pdbx_strand_id
1 'polypeptide(L)'
;MWQRLSQEIALLNPSTLTAWVRECYPDAIQFAQKAGFQKQLSSSPWQLNLSDTESSDFQPVLDKVDALGIEITTLAMEKQKDSECLTKLHDLRTQLDKDVPGMETSPPMSYEAFVREVEAQNSLADAFFIARKEDEYLGMSCLILHSTDAKALNQTTTGVRSDYRSLGIATALKWHGINYARTHGYGSIHTYMDGTNAPMIKLNEKLGFRPGVGVAFMVKTVQP
;
A
#
# COMPACT_ATOMS: atom_id res chain seq x y z
N MET A 1 -34.95 -4.68 -7.93
CA MET A 1 -33.85 -4.93 -6.93
C MET A 1 -33.42 -3.64 -6.22
N TRP A 2 -32.96 -2.60 -6.91
CA TRP A 2 -32.50 -1.34 -6.29
C TRP A 2 -33.56 -0.63 -5.42
N GLN A 3 -34.81 -0.51 -5.90
CA GLN A 3 -35.89 0.12 -5.14
C GLN A 3 -36.16 -0.57 -3.78
N ARG A 4 -36.13 -1.90 -3.74
CA ARG A 4 -36.30 -2.64 -2.50
C ARG A 4 -35.11 -2.44 -1.56
N LEU A 5 -33.87 -2.52 -2.10
CA LEU A 5 -32.66 -2.30 -1.32
C LEU A 5 -32.60 -0.89 -0.74
N SER A 6 -32.97 0.14 -1.53
CA SER A 6 -32.97 1.52 -1.07
C SER A 6 -34.01 1.79 0.04
N GLN A 7 -35.15 1.08 0.04
CA GLN A 7 -36.12 1.14 1.13
C GLN A 7 -35.58 0.54 2.44
N GLU A 8 -34.91 -0.62 2.36
CA GLU A 8 -34.28 -1.24 3.52
C GLU A 8 -33.12 -0.39 4.07
N ILE A 9 -32.29 0.18 3.20
CA ILE A 9 -31.19 1.07 3.58
C ILE A 9 -31.73 2.34 4.27
N ALA A 10 -32.86 2.89 3.80
CA ALA A 10 -33.45 4.09 4.39
C ALA A 10 -33.84 3.88 5.86
N LEU A 11 -34.18 2.66 6.27
CA LEU A 11 -34.49 2.33 7.68
C LEU A 11 -33.28 2.47 8.60
N LEU A 12 -32.05 2.39 8.05
CA LEU A 12 -30.81 2.55 8.80
C LEU A 12 -30.39 4.03 8.97
N ASN A 13 -31.11 4.94 8.32
CA ASN A 13 -30.86 6.38 8.31
C ASN A 13 -29.36 6.76 8.06
N PRO A 14 -28.72 6.22 7.02
CA PRO A 14 -27.30 6.48 6.77
C PRO A 14 -27.11 7.88 6.20
N SER A 15 -26.05 8.58 6.59
CA SER A 15 -25.63 9.85 5.97
C SER A 15 -24.92 9.65 4.64
N THR A 16 -24.33 8.45 4.43
CA THR A 16 -23.52 8.14 3.25
C THR A 16 -23.67 6.68 2.88
N LEU A 17 -23.73 6.42 1.57
CA LEU A 17 -23.64 5.07 1.00
C LEU A 17 -22.37 4.95 0.19
N THR A 18 -21.70 3.83 0.29
CA THR A 18 -20.51 3.53 -0.50
C THR A 18 -20.69 2.24 -1.29
N ALA A 19 -20.06 2.16 -2.46
CA ALA A 19 -20.05 0.97 -3.29
C ALA A 19 -18.71 0.84 -4.03
N TRP A 20 -18.20 -0.38 -4.14
CA TRP A 20 -17.06 -0.72 -4.98
C TRP A 20 -17.56 -1.37 -6.26
N VAL A 21 -17.27 -0.78 -7.41
CA VAL A 21 -17.75 -1.23 -8.71
C VAL A 21 -16.56 -1.52 -9.62
N ARG A 22 -16.46 -2.74 -10.16
CA ARG A 22 -15.40 -3.10 -11.10
C ARG A 22 -15.55 -2.29 -12.39
N GLU A 23 -14.47 -1.65 -12.83
CA GLU A 23 -14.47 -0.76 -14.01
C GLU A 23 -14.64 -1.49 -15.34
N CYS A 24 -14.40 -2.81 -15.36
CA CYS A 24 -14.71 -3.65 -16.53
C CYS A 24 -16.23 -3.84 -16.77
N TYR A 25 -17.10 -3.36 -15.88
CA TYR A 25 -18.54 -3.40 -16.04
C TYR A 25 -19.12 -2.00 -16.22
N PRO A 26 -19.07 -1.39 -17.40
CA PRO A 26 -19.53 -0.02 -17.64
C PRO A 26 -21.02 0.17 -17.29
N ASP A 27 -21.85 -0.84 -17.52
CA ASP A 27 -23.26 -0.80 -17.14
C ASP A 27 -23.49 -0.70 -15.64
N ALA A 28 -22.63 -1.34 -14.82
CA ALA A 28 -22.67 -1.25 -13.37
C ALA A 28 -22.26 0.15 -12.88
N ILE A 29 -21.25 0.76 -13.50
CA ILE A 29 -20.85 2.15 -13.24
C ILE A 29 -22.00 3.10 -13.58
N GLN A 30 -22.60 2.95 -14.77
CA GLN A 30 -23.72 3.78 -15.21
C GLN A 30 -24.94 3.59 -14.28
N PHE A 31 -25.21 2.37 -13.85
CA PHE A 31 -26.28 2.09 -12.89
C PHE A 31 -26.03 2.83 -11.57
N ALA A 32 -24.82 2.74 -11.00
CA ALA A 32 -24.46 3.43 -9.77
C ALA A 32 -24.62 4.96 -9.92
N GLN A 33 -24.17 5.53 -11.06
CA GLN A 33 -24.31 6.95 -11.36
C GLN A 33 -25.79 7.37 -11.43
N LYS A 34 -26.65 6.59 -12.13
CA LYS A 34 -28.11 6.82 -12.19
C LYS A 34 -28.77 6.68 -10.82
N ALA A 35 -28.23 5.85 -9.93
CA ALA A 35 -28.69 5.74 -8.54
C ALA A 35 -28.21 6.88 -7.64
N GLY A 36 -27.46 7.86 -8.17
CA GLY A 36 -26.99 9.05 -7.46
C GLY A 36 -25.62 8.90 -6.80
N PHE A 37 -24.87 7.84 -7.12
CA PHE A 37 -23.49 7.70 -6.65
C PHE A 37 -22.54 8.51 -7.55
N GLN A 38 -21.52 9.09 -6.93
CA GLN A 38 -20.42 9.79 -7.60
C GLN A 38 -19.14 9.01 -7.40
N LYS A 39 -18.33 8.89 -8.45
CA LYS A 39 -17.01 8.27 -8.38
C LYS A 39 -16.07 9.21 -7.62
N GLN A 40 -15.49 8.73 -6.53
CA GLN A 40 -14.53 9.46 -5.71
C GLN A 40 -13.09 9.14 -6.13
N LEU A 41 -12.78 7.84 -6.27
CA LEU A 41 -11.46 7.38 -6.65
C LEU A 41 -11.55 6.09 -7.48
N SER A 42 -10.46 5.79 -8.18
CA SER A 42 -10.22 4.47 -8.78
C SER A 42 -9.03 3.83 -8.10
N SER A 43 -9.20 2.59 -7.71
CA SER A 43 -8.09 1.77 -7.22
C SER A 43 -7.94 0.55 -8.12
N SER A 44 -6.72 0.23 -8.49
CA SER A 44 -6.42 -0.97 -9.26
C SER A 44 -5.60 -1.95 -8.43
N PRO A 45 -5.97 -3.23 -8.42
CA PRO A 45 -5.08 -4.28 -7.93
C PRO A 45 -3.89 -4.40 -8.89
N TRP A 46 -2.72 -4.58 -8.36
CA TRP A 46 -1.49 -4.86 -9.11
C TRP A 46 -0.88 -6.15 -8.58
N GLN A 47 -0.31 -6.93 -9.47
CA GLN A 47 0.33 -8.20 -9.13
C GLN A 47 1.72 -8.29 -9.77
N LEU A 48 2.65 -8.82 -9.01
CA LEU A 48 3.95 -9.27 -9.47
C LEU A 48 4.02 -10.78 -9.33
N ASN A 49 4.22 -11.49 -10.44
CA ASN A 49 4.60 -12.90 -10.41
C ASN A 49 6.11 -12.98 -10.23
N LEU A 50 6.54 -13.67 -9.19
CA LEU A 50 7.96 -13.69 -8.83
C LEU A 50 8.84 -14.49 -9.82
N SER A 51 8.22 -15.39 -10.61
CA SER A 51 8.88 -16.07 -11.73
C SER A 51 9.33 -15.12 -12.85
N ASP A 52 8.65 -13.98 -13.00
CA ASP A 52 8.79 -13.08 -14.14
C ASP A 52 9.82 -11.96 -13.88
N THR A 53 10.46 -11.96 -12.72
CA THR A 53 11.38 -10.88 -12.31
C THR A 53 12.82 -11.39 -12.28
N GLU A 54 13.72 -10.76 -13.02
CA GLU A 54 15.16 -11.04 -12.98
C GLU A 54 15.86 -10.19 -11.91
N SER A 55 16.87 -10.78 -11.23
CA SER A 55 17.55 -10.12 -10.10
C SER A 55 18.62 -9.11 -10.50
N SER A 56 19.16 -9.20 -11.72
CA SER A 56 20.33 -8.44 -12.16
C SER A 56 20.09 -6.95 -12.39
N ASP A 57 18.85 -6.54 -12.67
CA ASP A 57 18.57 -5.18 -13.15
C ASP A 57 18.57 -4.10 -12.06
N PHE A 58 18.57 -4.50 -10.79
CA PHE A 58 18.42 -3.56 -9.66
C PHE A 58 19.71 -3.33 -8.86
N GLN A 59 20.76 -4.10 -9.11
CA GLN A 59 22.03 -3.97 -8.37
C GLN A 59 22.60 -2.55 -8.41
N PRO A 60 22.61 -1.82 -9.55
CA PRO A 60 23.12 -0.45 -9.58
C PRO A 60 22.34 0.54 -8.68
N VAL A 61 21.05 0.27 -8.46
CA VAL A 61 20.23 1.10 -7.55
C VAL A 61 20.56 0.79 -6.10
N LEU A 62 20.77 -0.50 -5.77
CA LEU A 62 21.16 -0.92 -4.43
C LEU A 62 22.53 -0.35 -4.07
N ASP A 63 23.52 -0.47 -4.96
CA ASP A 63 24.87 0.08 -4.78
C ASP A 63 24.83 1.60 -4.57
N LYS A 64 23.97 2.30 -5.32
CA LYS A 64 23.79 3.76 -5.16
C LYS A 64 23.22 4.11 -3.78
N VAL A 65 22.23 3.36 -3.30
CA VAL A 65 21.60 3.60 -1.99
C VAL A 65 22.62 3.35 -0.86
N ASP A 66 23.38 2.27 -0.97
CA ASP A 66 24.45 1.92 -0.03
C ASP A 66 25.55 3.00 0.00
N ALA A 67 26.01 3.48 -1.16
CA ALA A 67 27.01 4.54 -1.29
C ALA A 67 26.57 5.89 -0.66
N LEU A 68 25.26 6.09 -0.45
CA LEU A 68 24.72 7.25 0.28
C LEU A 68 24.76 7.05 1.81
N GLY A 69 25.24 5.91 2.29
CA GLY A 69 25.22 5.52 3.70
C GLY A 69 23.82 5.18 4.20
N ILE A 70 22.93 4.73 3.30
CA ILE A 70 21.56 4.33 3.63
C ILE A 70 21.49 2.81 3.72
N GLU A 71 21.23 2.31 4.91
CA GLU A 71 21.05 0.89 5.20
C GLU A 71 19.57 0.49 5.05
N ILE A 72 19.32 -0.67 4.43
CA ILE A 72 18.00 -1.31 4.45
C ILE A 72 18.01 -2.40 5.52
N THR A 73 17.22 -2.23 6.55
CA THR A 73 17.05 -3.13 7.68
C THR A 73 15.63 -3.66 7.76
N THR A 74 15.31 -4.52 8.74
CA THR A 74 13.95 -5.00 8.98
C THR A 74 13.43 -4.58 10.35
N LEU A 75 12.12 -4.55 10.50
CA LEU A 75 11.49 -4.29 11.80
C LEU A 75 11.92 -5.31 12.85
N ALA A 76 12.11 -6.57 12.48
CA ALA A 76 12.59 -7.60 13.41
C ALA A 76 13.98 -7.27 13.95
N MET A 77 14.88 -6.75 13.11
CA MET A 77 16.22 -6.32 13.52
C MET A 77 16.18 -5.03 14.35
N GLU A 78 15.37 -4.05 13.94
CA GLU A 78 15.28 -2.77 14.65
C GLU A 78 14.66 -2.94 16.06
N LYS A 79 13.63 -3.78 16.21
CA LYS A 79 13.07 -4.10 17.54
C LYS A 79 14.09 -4.67 18.53
N GLN A 80 15.16 -5.30 18.06
CA GLN A 80 16.23 -5.83 18.91
C GLN A 80 17.27 -4.76 19.31
N LYS A 81 17.41 -3.72 18.49
CA LYS A 81 18.45 -2.68 18.64
C LYS A 81 17.94 -1.41 19.31
N ASP A 82 16.68 -1.06 19.05
CA ASP A 82 16.10 0.22 19.42
C ASP A 82 14.70 0.03 20.03
N SER A 83 14.55 0.30 21.30
CA SER A 83 13.26 0.23 22.02
C SER A 83 12.25 1.27 21.53
N GLU A 84 12.70 2.35 20.88
CA GLU A 84 11.84 3.40 20.32
C GLU A 84 11.51 3.20 18.85
N CYS A 85 11.90 2.08 18.25
CA CYS A 85 11.74 1.84 16.82
C CYS A 85 10.26 1.98 16.34
N LEU A 86 9.29 1.55 17.14
CA LEU A 86 7.87 1.68 16.78
C LEU A 86 7.39 3.14 16.84
N THR A 87 7.88 3.94 17.78
CA THR A 87 7.60 5.37 17.85
C THR A 87 8.16 6.09 16.63
N LYS A 88 9.43 5.85 16.30
CA LYS A 88 10.07 6.42 15.10
C LYS A 88 9.36 6.02 13.81
N LEU A 89 8.90 4.77 13.71
CA LEU A 89 8.14 4.28 12.55
C LEU A 89 6.74 4.89 12.46
N HIS A 90 6.06 5.10 13.58
CA HIS A 90 4.78 5.79 13.62
C HIS A 90 4.91 7.25 13.17
N ASP A 91 5.96 7.95 13.61
CA ASP A 91 6.26 9.32 13.17
C ASP A 91 6.54 9.37 11.67
N LEU A 92 7.37 8.43 11.16
CA LEU A 92 7.61 8.29 9.73
C LEU A 92 6.30 8.02 8.97
N ARG A 93 5.48 7.07 9.42
CA ARG A 93 4.19 6.75 8.80
C ARG A 93 3.29 7.97 8.73
N THR A 94 3.20 8.74 9.81
CA THR A 94 2.41 9.98 9.88
C THR A 94 2.87 11.04 8.86
N GLN A 95 4.18 11.11 8.61
CA GLN A 95 4.73 11.99 7.57
C GLN A 95 4.37 11.50 6.17
N LEU A 96 4.52 10.19 5.92
CA LEU A 96 4.27 9.59 4.60
C LEU A 96 2.80 9.62 4.19
N ASP A 97 1.88 9.45 5.14
CA ASP A 97 0.44 9.44 4.88
C ASP A 97 -0.08 10.79 4.35
N LYS A 98 0.58 11.91 4.68
CA LYS A 98 0.25 13.24 4.15
C LYS A 98 0.45 13.36 2.64
N ASP A 99 1.29 12.50 2.08
CA ASP A 99 1.63 12.50 0.65
C ASP A 99 0.82 11.45 -0.15
N VAL A 100 -0.07 10.71 0.52
CA VAL A 100 -0.93 9.73 -0.14
C VAL A 100 -2.16 10.45 -0.71
N PRO A 101 -2.40 10.36 -2.04
CA PRO A 101 -3.57 10.97 -2.65
C PRO A 101 -4.88 10.55 -1.97
N GLY A 102 -5.71 11.51 -1.62
CA GLY A 102 -6.99 11.30 -0.93
C GLY A 102 -6.90 11.14 0.60
N MET A 103 -5.70 11.19 1.19
CA MET A 103 -5.50 11.14 2.63
C MET A 103 -5.09 12.49 3.25
N GLU A 104 -4.99 13.55 2.46
CA GLU A 104 -4.45 14.86 2.87
C GLU A 104 -5.20 15.48 4.05
N THR A 105 -6.50 15.19 4.17
CA THR A 105 -7.37 15.70 5.24
C THR A 105 -7.75 14.65 6.28
N SER A 106 -7.25 13.41 6.12
CA SER A 106 -7.53 12.34 7.08
C SER A 106 -6.79 12.59 8.39
N PRO A 107 -7.41 12.35 9.55
CA PRO A 107 -6.69 12.41 10.80
C PRO A 107 -5.54 11.39 10.80
N PRO A 108 -4.38 11.72 11.39
CA PRO A 108 -3.28 10.77 11.48
C PRO A 108 -3.70 9.53 12.26
N MET A 109 -3.15 8.39 11.90
CA MET A 109 -3.35 7.13 12.63
C MET A 109 -2.83 7.29 14.06
N SER A 110 -3.58 6.84 15.07
CA SER A 110 -3.07 6.84 16.44
C SER A 110 -1.94 5.81 16.61
N TYR A 111 -1.04 6.05 17.58
CA TYR A 111 0.06 5.13 17.88
C TYR A 111 -0.44 3.72 18.20
N GLU A 112 -1.51 3.59 18.98
CA GLU A 112 -2.10 2.30 19.33
C GLU A 112 -2.69 1.57 18.11
N ALA A 113 -3.27 2.32 17.15
CA ALA A 113 -3.76 1.73 15.90
C ALA A 113 -2.60 1.26 15.02
N PHE A 114 -1.52 2.03 14.94
CA PHE A 114 -0.29 1.65 14.24
C PHE A 114 0.34 0.39 14.84
N VAL A 115 0.49 0.34 16.16
CA VAL A 115 1.04 -0.85 16.84
C VAL A 115 0.17 -2.09 16.56
N ARG A 116 -1.17 -1.97 16.62
CA ARG A 116 -2.06 -3.09 16.28
C ARG A 116 -1.91 -3.55 14.82
N GLU A 117 -1.69 -2.61 13.87
CA GLU A 117 -1.43 -2.95 12.46
C GLU A 117 -0.12 -3.74 12.32
N VAL A 118 0.94 -3.25 12.94
CA VAL A 118 2.28 -3.83 12.87
C VAL A 118 2.38 -5.18 13.58
N GLU A 119 1.59 -5.40 14.62
CA GLU A 119 1.57 -6.63 15.43
C GLU A 119 0.41 -7.55 15.08
N ALA A 120 -0.32 -7.24 14.00
CA ALA A 120 -1.41 -8.11 13.53
C ALA A 120 -0.91 -9.50 13.15
N GLN A 121 -1.79 -10.51 13.27
CA GLN A 121 -1.45 -11.91 13.00
C GLN A 121 -0.91 -12.17 11.59
N ASN A 122 -1.27 -11.35 10.62
CA ASN A 122 -0.79 -11.43 9.24
C ASN A 122 0.44 -10.57 8.96
N SER A 123 0.98 -9.88 9.96
CA SER A 123 2.19 -9.05 9.84
C SER A 123 3.46 -9.91 9.84
N LEU A 124 4.46 -9.48 9.11
CA LEU A 124 5.75 -10.15 8.95
C LEU A 124 6.87 -9.15 9.29
N ALA A 125 7.39 -9.20 10.52
CA ALA A 125 8.43 -8.26 10.98
C ALA A 125 9.72 -8.35 10.16
N ASP A 126 10.04 -9.54 9.61
CA ASP A 126 11.20 -9.76 8.71
C ASP A 126 10.93 -9.28 7.27
N ALA A 127 9.68 -9.04 6.92
CA ALA A 127 9.27 -8.50 5.62
C ALA A 127 8.77 -7.05 5.72
N PHE A 128 9.00 -6.39 6.84
CA PHE A 128 8.80 -4.96 7.03
C PHE A 128 10.17 -4.28 6.92
N PHE A 129 10.47 -3.72 5.75
CA PHE A 129 11.76 -3.10 5.44
C PHE A 129 11.77 -1.62 5.78
N ILE A 130 12.89 -1.15 6.31
CA ILE A 130 13.13 0.22 6.76
C ILE A 130 14.42 0.70 6.11
N ALA A 131 14.37 1.85 5.45
CA ALA A 131 15.57 2.57 5.03
C ALA A 131 15.98 3.51 6.16
N ARG A 132 17.21 3.36 6.66
CA ARG A 132 17.76 4.21 7.73
C ARG A 132 19.07 4.83 7.32
N LYS A 133 19.37 5.99 7.87
CA LYS A 133 20.69 6.58 7.84
C LYS A 133 21.01 7.07 9.24
N GLU A 134 22.08 6.56 9.84
CA GLU A 134 22.38 6.75 11.25
C GLU A 134 21.15 6.36 12.10
N ASP A 135 20.60 7.28 12.88
CA ASP A 135 19.43 7.06 13.74
C ASP A 135 18.10 7.47 13.11
N GLU A 136 18.09 7.98 11.85
CA GLU A 136 16.89 8.43 11.18
C GLU A 136 16.28 7.38 10.28
N TYR A 137 14.96 7.22 10.35
CA TYR A 137 14.20 6.42 9.39
C TYR A 137 13.73 7.29 8.23
N LEU A 138 14.10 6.90 7.01
CA LEU A 138 13.91 7.67 5.77
C LEU A 138 12.77 7.14 4.92
N GLY A 139 12.43 5.87 5.06
CA GLY A 139 11.39 5.21 4.29
C GLY A 139 11.07 3.83 4.82
N MET A 140 9.93 3.30 4.41
CA MET A 140 9.48 1.97 4.78
C MET A 140 8.77 1.28 3.62
N SER A 141 8.72 -0.07 3.68
CA SER A 141 7.98 -0.92 2.75
C SER A 141 7.57 -2.20 3.44
N CYS A 142 6.27 -2.51 3.47
CA CYS A 142 5.74 -3.60 4.28
C CYS A 142 5.07 -4.66 3.41
N LEU A 143 5.41 -5.92 3.65
CA LEU A 143 4.69 -7.08 3.15
C LEU A 143 3.96 -7.76 4.31
N ILE A 144 2.74 -8.21 4.04
CA ILE A 144 1.94 -9.01 4.96
C ILE A 144 1.45 -10.27 4.27
N LEU A 145 1.02 -11.28 5.04
CA LEU A 145 0.40 -12.48 4.49
C LEU A 145 -0.89 -12.13 3.72
N HIS A 146 -1.08 -12.74 2.56
CA HIS A 146 -2.32 -12.60 1.82
C HIS A 146 -3.44 -13.38 2.53
N SER A 147 -4.65 -12.81 2.60
CA SER A 147 -5.75 -13.34 3.42
C SER A 147 -6.30 -14.69 2.97
N THR A 148 -6.17 -15.04 1.69
CA THR A 148 -6.79 -16.22 1.08
C THR A 148 -5.83 -17.08 0.27
N ASP A 149 -4.61 -16.63 0.02
CA ASP A 149 -3.60 -17.36 -0.75
C ASP A 149 -2.30 -17.45 0.04
N ALA A 150 -2.00 -18.64 0.56
CA ALA A 150 -0.79 -18.90 1.33
C ALA A 150 0.53 -18.79 0.51
N LYS A 151 0.43 -18.71 -0.82
CA LYS A 151 1.57 -18.52 -1.73
C LYS A 151 1.74 -17.09 -2.20
N ALA A 152 0.93 -16.16 -1.68
CA ALA A 152 0.98 -14.75 -2.01
C ALA A 152 1.26 -13.86 -0.80
N LEU A 153 1.84 -12.70 -1.05
CA LEU A 153 1.97 -11.61 -0.08
C LEU A 153 1.21 -10.38 -0.57
N ASN A 154 0.75 -9.56 0.37
CA ASN A 154 0.25 -8.22 0.07
C ASN A 154 1.31 -7.17 0.44
N GLN A 155 1.64 -6.31 -0.51
CA GLN A 155 2.39 -5.10 -0.26
C GLN A 155 1.41 -4.00 0.20
N THR A 156 1.56 -3.54 1.41
CA THR A 156 0.68 -2.50 1.99
C THR A 156 1.30 -1.11 1.80
N THR A 157 2.12 -0.67 2.71
CA THR A 157 2.75 0.65 2.67
C THR A 157 4.09 0.60 1.94
N THR A 158 4.35 1.57 1.07
CA THR A 158 5.69 1.94 0.59
C THR A 158 5.76 3.44 0.52
N GLY A 159 6.72 4.03 1.21
CA GLY A 159 6.92 5.47 1.19
C GLY A 159 8.35 5.85 1.57
N VAL A 160 8.76 7.04 1.10
CA VAL A 160 10.06 7.66 1.40
C VAL A 160 9.82 9.14 1.68
N ARG A 161 10.43 9.66 2.72
CA ARG A 161 10.41 11.08 3.08
C ARG A 161 10.70 11.95 1.87
N SER A 162 10.03 13.08 1.75
CA SER A 162 10.09 13.98 0.57
C SER A 162 11.51 14.44 0.23
N ASP A 163 12.31 14.73 1.27
CA ASP A 163 13.70 15.19 1.18
C ASP A 163 14.69 14.10 0.69
N TYR A 164 14.28 12.83 0.73
CA TYR A 164 15.08 11.67 0.29
C TYR A 164 14.53 10.97 -0.96
N ARG A 165 13.57 11.58 -1.67
CA ARG A 165 13.02 11.02 -2.91
C ARG A 165 14.00 11.09 -4.07
N SER A 166 13.73 10.33 -5.11
CA SER A 166 14.54 10.24 -6.34
C SER A 166 15.98 9.68 -6.15
N LEU A 167 16.31 9.21 -4.95
CA LEU A 167 17.61 8.56 -4.65
C LEU A 167 17.62 7.06 -4.92
N GLY A 168 16.46 6.44 -5.21
CA GLY A 168 16.34 4.99 -5.44
C GLY A 168 15.86 4.20 -4.22
N ILE A 169 15.65 4.85 -3.06
CA ILE A 169 15.31 4.20 -1.80
C ILE A 169 14.03 3.34 -1.89
N ALA A 170 12.95 3.88 -2.50
CA ALA A 170 11.71 3.12 -2.66
C ALA A 170 11.92 1.86 -3.53
N THR A 171 12.78 1.94 -4.56
CA THR A 171 13.15 0.79 -5.38
C THR A 171 13.90 -0.24 -4.55
N ALA A 172 14.88 0.17 -3.75
CA ALA A 172 15.66 -0.71 -2.88
C ALA A 172 14.76 -1.42 -1.86
N LEU A 173 13.91 -0.66 -1.15
CA LEU A 173 12.96 -1.20 -0.18
C LEU A 173 12.06 -2.29 -0.79
N LYS A 174 11.42 -1.99 -1.93
CA LYS A 174 10.54 -2.96 -2.61
C LYS A 174 11.33 -4.16 -3.16
N TRP A 175 12.54 -3.93 -3.64
CA TRP A 175 13.41 -5.01 -4.11
C TRP A 175 13.78 -5.98 -2.99
N HIS A 176 14.10 -5.49 -1.79
CA HIS A 176 14.30 -6.34 -0.60
C HIS A 176 13.04 -7.17 -0.30
N GLY A 177 11.84 -6.58 -0.41
CA GLY A 177 10.58 -7.31 -0.27
C GLY A 177 10.40 -8.40 -1.33
N ILE A 178 10.74 -8.14 -2.59
CA ILE A 178 10.69 -9.12 -3.67
C ILE A 178 11.66 -10.28 -3.39
N ASN A 179 12.88 -9.98 -2.96
CA ASN A 179 13.86 -11.00 -2.61
C ASN A 179 13.43 -11.83 -1.40
N TYR A 180 12.85 -11.20 -0.36
CA TYR A 180 12.26 -11.91 0.75
C TYR A 180 11.19 -12.89 0.28
N ALA A 181 10.25 -12.43 -0.54
CA ALA A 181 9.19 -13.29 -1.04
C ALA A 181 9.71 -14.48 -1.85
N ARG A 182 10.75 -14.29 -2.69
CA ARG A 182 11.39 -15.36 -3.44
C ARG A 182 12.07 -16.38 -2.55
N THR A 183 12.90 -15.93 -1.60
CA THR A 183 13.67 -16.81 -0.72
C THR A 183 12.80 -17.61 0.23
N HIS A 184 11.58 -17.12 0.53
CA HIS A 184 10.61 -17.80 1.36
C HIS A 184 9.57 -18.61 0.56
N GLY A 185 9.75 -18.75 -0.77
CA GLY A 185 8.93 -19.63 -1.61
C GLY A 185 7.52 -19.12 -1.91
N TYR A 186 7.29 -17.80 -1.81
CA TYR A 186 6.06 -17.19 -2.32
C TYR A 186 6.07 -17.12 -3.84
N GLY A 187 4.89 -17.16 -4.46
CA GLY A 187 4.73 -17.11 -5.92
C GLY A 187 4.40 -15.72 -6.46
N SER A 188 3.77 -14.87 -5.64
CA SER A 188 3.35 -13.53 -6.09
C SER A 188 3.28 -12.50 -4.96
N ILE A 189 3.34 -11.23 -5.35
CA ILE A 189 3.08 -10.07 -4.49
C ILE A 189 1.92 -9.27 -5.09
N HIS A 190 0.92 -8.96 -4.30
CA HIS A 190 -0.23 -8.14 -4.66
C HIS A 190 -0.15 -6.78 -3.99
N THR A 191 -0.69 -5.75 -4.62
CA THR A 191 -0.84 -4.42 -4.03
C THR A 191 -2.04 -3.71 -4.65
N TYR A 192 -2.50 -2.63 -4.02
CA TYR A 192 -3.52 -1.75 -4.55
C TYR A 192 -2.95 -0.35 -4.71
N MET A 193 -3.33 0.33 -5.78
CA MET A 193 -2.88 1.69 -6.03
C MET A 193 -4.01 2.58 -6.49
N ASP A 194 -3.97 3.82 -6.02
CA ASP A 194 -4.75 4.89 -6.63
C ASP A 194 -4.21 5.22 -8.03
N GLY A 195 -5.11 5.35 -9.00
CA GLY A 195 -4.75 5.63 -10.39
C GLY A 195 -4.09 7.00 -10.62
N THR A 196 -4.11 7.88 -9.62
CA THR A 196 -3.47 9.21 -9.66
C THR A 196 -2.03 9.20 -9.14
N ASN A 197 -1.59 8.12 -8.47
CA ASN A 197 -0.24 8.00 -7.92
C ASN A 197 0.79 7.63 -9.00
N ALA A 198 1.05 8.55 -9.92
CA ALA A 198 1.95 8.32 -11.05
C ALA A 198 3.39 7.89 -10.66
N PRO A 199 4.03 8.41 -9.60
CA PRO A 199 5.35 7.94 -9.18
C PRO A 199 5.36 6.47 -8.77
N MET A 200 4.35 6.02 -8.00
CA MET A 200 4.25 4.62 -7.55
C MET A 200 3.88 3.68 -8.70
N ILE A 201 3.04 4.12 -9.64
CA ILE A 201 2.72 3.38 -10.87
C ILE A 201 4.01 3.07 -11.64
N LYS A 202 4.81 4.10 -11.94
CA LYS A 202 6.09 3.94 -12.66
C LYS A 202 7.07 3.02 -11.92
N LEU A 203 7.12 3.12 -10.59
CA LEU A 203 7.97 2.25 -9.78
C LEU A 203 7.52 0.79 -9.88
N ASN A 204 6.22 0.54 -9.75
CA ASN A 204 5.68 -0.82 -9.82
C ASN A 204 5.84 -1.43 -11.22
N GLU A 205 5.60 -0.67 -12.29
CA GLU A 205 5.85 -1.11 -13.67
C GLU A 205 7.32 -1.51 -13.87
N LYS A 206 8.25 -0.67 -13.38
CA LYS A 206 9.69 -0.95 -13.44
C LYS A 206 10.07 -2.24 -12.67
N LEU A 207 9.40 -2.52 -11.57
CA LEU A 207 9.61 -3.74 -10.77
C LEU A 207 8.89 -4.97 -11.36
N GLY A 208 8.14 -4.81 -12.46
CA GLY A 208 7.45 -5.91 -13.15
C GLY A 208 6.02 -6.16 -12.69
N PHE A 209 5.48 -5.34 -11.78
CA PHE A 209 4.06 -5.44 -11.44
C PHE A 209 3.19 -5.13 -12.65
N ARG A 210 2.06 -5.81 -12.75
CA ARG A 210 1.05 -5.62 -13.82
C ARG A 210 -0.29 -5.24 -13.19
N PRO A 211 -1.01 -4.27 -13.78
CA PRO A 211 -2.32 -3.87 -13.30
C PRO A 211 -3.36 -4.95 -13.60
N GLY A 212 -4.25 -5.17 -12.66
CA GLY A 212 -5.50 -5.90 -12.85
C GLY A 212 -6.66 -4.97 -13.18
N VAL A 213 -7.87 -5.53 -13.10
CA VAL A 213 -9.10 -4.75 -13.37
C VAL A 213 -9.33 -3.73 -12.25
N GLY A 214 -9.41 -2.47 -12.62
CA GLY A 214 -9.70 -1.37 -11.73
C GLY A 214 -11.07 -1.48 -11.05
N VAL A 215 -11.17 -0.87 -9.87
CA VAL A 215 -12.38 -0.76 -9.07
C VAL A 215 -12.64 0.71 -8.74
N ALA A 216 -13.83 1.20 -9.12
CA ALA A 216 -14.27 2.53 -8.79
C ALA A 216 -14.88 2.54 -7.37
N PHE A 217 -14.40 3.41 -6.51
CA PHE A 217 -15.05 3.74 -5.26
C PHE A 217 -16.12 4.81 -5.50
N MET A 218 -17.37 4.43 -5.31
CA MET A 218 -18.54 5.24 -5.58
C MET A 218 -19.19 5.66 -4.26
N VAL A 219 -19.51 6.94 -4.11
CA VAL A 219 -20.09 7.50 -2.88
C VAL A 219 -21.38 8.23 -3.23
N LYS A 220 -22.40 8.05 -2.39
CA LYS A 220 -23.65 8.80 -2.44
C LYS A 220 -23.92 9.37 -1.05
N THR A 221 -23.99 10.71 -0.96
CA THR A 221 -24.49 11.38 0.24
C THR A 221 -26.02 11.24 0.27
N VAL A 222 -26.55 10.77 1.37
CA VAL A 222 -27.98 10.68 1.63
C VAL A 222 -28.33 11.88 2.50
N GLN A 223 -29.17 12.78 1.96
CA GLN A 223 -29.68 13.87 2.78
C GLN A 223 -30.67 13.29 3.81
N PRO A 224 -30.61 13.78 5.06
CA PRO A 224 -31.54 13.33 6.10
C PRO A 224 -32.99 13.66 5.78
#